data_056b5fc64a4c08e8e6507e7de6667145
#
_entry.id   056b5fc64a4c08e8e6507e7de6667145
#
_cell.length_a   1.000
_cell.length_b   1.000
_cell.length_c   1.000
_cell.angle_alpha   90.00
_cell.angle_beta   90.00
_cell.angle_gamma   90.00
#
_symmetry.space_group_name_H-M   'P 1'
#
loop_
_entity.id
_entity.type
_entity.pdbx_description
1 polymer ?
#
loop_
_entity_poly.entity_id
_entity_poly.type
_entity_poly.pdbx_seq_one_letter_code
_entity_poly.pdbx_strand_id
1 'polypeptide(L)'
;MTTAIAPSQIPPASPARTSSGLTNGHLAPWAPWAILGLSAAVSASLFGVIALAEGGSFNIAGWAIVSVLAYLVLITVISTLVEGSRKGLDRLVVGVVSSAFALAMVPLVSVTVTVVTNGVAGISAEFFSSSMRNVVGEGGGALHAIVGTLLITLAAAVVSIPIGLFTAIYLIEYGQGNRLSQGIRFLVDVMTGIPSIVAGLFAFALFALFLGPGARMGIMGSVALAVLMIPVVVRSSEEMLRLVPNELREAEYALGVPKWLTIVKVVLPTSIAGITTGIMLSIPGVMGETAPLLLTAGVTASMNYDLFNGRMATLPVFAYSQYMNQGTPASAFIDRAW
;
A
#
# COMPACT_ATOMS: atom_id res chain seq x y z
N MET A 1 82.40 -35.28 -1.73
CA MET A 1 81.29 -35.61 -2.69
C MET A 1 80.23 -34.57 -2.59
N THR A 2 80.30 -33.57 -3.44
CA THR A 2 79.37 -32.45 -3.51
C THR A 2 78.30 -32.71 -4.59
N THR A 3 77.11 -33.05 -4.21
CA THR A 3 76.02 -33.27 -5.15
C THR A 3 75.46 -31.92 -5.60
N ALA A 4 75.62 -31.59 -6.87
CA ALA A 4 75.07 -30.40 -7.50
C ALA A 4 73.54 -30.62 -7.72
N ILE A 5 72.72 -29.73 -7.16
CA ILE A 5 71.27 -29.66 -7.38
C ILE A 5 71.05 -29.02 -8.76
N ALA A 6 70.42 -29.76 -9.68
CA ALA A 6 70.05 -29.27 -10.99
C ALA A 6 68.94 -28.18 -10.87
N PRO A 7 68.98 -27.11 -11.68
CA PRO A 7 67.95 -26.08 -11.66
C PRO A 7 66.59 -26.66 -12.13
N SER A 8 65.57 -26.47 -11.31
CA SER A 8 64.19 -26.83 -11.64
C SER A 8 63.70 -26.04 -12.88
N GLN A 9 63.35 -26.74 -13.91
CA GLN A 9 62.72 -26.16 -15.12
C GLN A 9 61.34 -25.62 -14.73
N ILE A 10 61.20 -24.28 -14.80
CA ILE A 10 59.90 -23.61 -14.73
C ILE A 10 59.10 -24.03 -15.93
N PRO A 11 57.91 -24.63 -15.75
CA PRO A 11 57.08 -24.99 -16.91
C PRO A 11 56.71 -23.72 -17.69
N PRO A 12 56.63 -23.80 -19.04
CA PRO A 12 56.27 -22.64 -19.85
C PRO A 12 54.92 -22.10 -19.43
N ALA A 13 54.84 -20.78 -19.25
CA ALA A 13 53.61 -20.08 -18.92
C ALA A 13 52.49 -20.52 -19.91
N SER A 14 51.38 -21.03 -19.39
CA SER A 14 50.20 -21.33 -20.19
C SER A 14 49.87 -20.15 -21.08
N PRO A 15 49.54 -20.34 -22.37
CA PRO A 15 49.15 -19.26 -23.25
C PRO A 15 48.00 -18.50 -22.59
N ALA A 16 48.15 -17.19 -22.52
CA ALA A 16 47.08 -16.30 -22.02
C ALA A 16 45.77 -16.73 -22.69
N ARG A 17 44.79 -17.08 -21.88
CA ARG A 17 43.44 -17.37 -22.35
C ARG A 17 43.03 -16.16 -23.19
N THR A 18 43.04 -16.31 -24.49
CA THR A 18 42.36 -15.38 -25.40
C THR A 18 40.96 -15.23 -24.87
N SER A 19 40.60 -13.99 -24.50
CA SER A 19 39.24 -13.62 -24.08
C SER A 19 38.29 -14.20 -25.10
N SER A 20 37.68 -15.33 -24.75
CA SER A 20 36.60 -15.93 -25.53
C SER A 20 35.54 -14.84 -25.68
N GLY A 21 35.00 -14.69 -26.90
CA GLY A 21 34.05 -13.64 -27.28
C GLY A 21 32.72 -13.64 -26.53
N LEU A 22 32.81 -13.47 -25.21
CA LEU A 22 31.69 -13.25 -24.25
C LEU A 22 31.43 -11.80 -23.96
N THR A 23 32.08 -10.87 -24.66
CA THR A 23 31.65 -9.47 -24.69
C THR A 23 30.58 -9.33 -25.78
N ASN A 24 29.38 -9.83 -25.49
CA ASN A 24 28.21 -9.34 -26.20
C ASN A 24 28.22 -7.81 -26.07
N GLY A 25 27.97 -7.10 -27.18
CA GLY A 25 27.87 -5.64 -27.15
C GLY A 25 26.92 -5.21 -26.03
N HIS A 26 27.17 -4.07 -25.45
CA HIS A 26 26.26 -3.45 -24.50
C HIS A 26 25.51 -2.32 -25.20
N LEU A 27 24.20 -2.27 -25.03
CA LEU A 27 23.43 -1.09 -25.41
C LEU A 27 23.88 0.11 -24.56
N ALA A 28 24.07 1.25 -25.22
CA ALA A 28 24.39 2.48 -24.50
C ALA A 28 23.29 2.83 -23.47
N PRO A 29 23.62 3.44 -22.32
CA PRO A 29 22.63 3.74 -21.26
C PRO A 29 21.45 4.61 -21.74
N TRP A 30 21.64 5.41 -22.76
CA TRP A 30 20.62 6.26 -23.37
C TRP A 30 19.73 5.53 -24.38
N ALA A 31 20.17 4.38 -24.91
CA ALA A 31 19.47 3.66 -25.99
C ALA A 31 18.02 3.28 -25.64
N PRO A 32 17.67 2.80 -24.42
CA PRO A 32 16.28 2.52 -24.06
C PRO A 32 15.39 3.76 -24.16
N TRP A 33 15.89 4.92 -23.75
CA TRP A 33 15.17 6.19 -23.83
C TRP A 33 14.99 6.67 -25.26
N ALA A 34 16.01 6.48 -26.11
CA ALA A 34 15.91 6.80 -27.53
C ALA A 34 14.88 5.92 -28.26
N ILE A 35 14.86 4.62 -27.94
CA ILE A 35 13.86 3.68 -28.48
C ILE A 35 12.45 4.06 -28.02
N LEU A 36 12.29 4.45 -26.74
CA LEU A 36 11.01 4.94 -26.22
C LEU A 36 10.56 6.21 -26.95
N GLY A 37 11.45 7.19 -27.10
CA GLY A 37 11.17 8.43 -27.84
C GLY A 37 10.82 8.18 -29.29
N LEU A 38 11.53 7.27 -29.97
CA LEU A 38 11.26 6.90 -31.35
C LEU A 38 9.90 6.21 -31.49
N SER A 39 9.59 5.23 -30.64
CA SER A 39 8.30 4.55 -30.66
C SER A 39 7.15 5.50 -30.40
N ALA A 40 7.31 6.44 -29.46
CA ALA A 40 6.32 7.47 -29.17
C ALA A 40 6.12 8.44 -30.36
N ALA A 41 7.20 8.86 -31.02
CA ALA A 41 7.14 9.76 -32.17
C ALA A 41 6.49 9.09 -33.40
N VAL A 42 6.86 7.86 -33.70
CA VAL A 42 6.26 7.07 -34.80
C VAL A 42 4.77 6.82 -34.55
N SER A 43 4.40 6.43 -33.33
CA SER A 43 3.00 6.25 -32.97
C SER A 43 2.23 7.58 -33.00
N ALA A 44 2.83 8.69 -32.58
CA ALA A 44 2.20 10.01 -32.62
C ALA A 44 1.93 10.47 -34.06
N SER A 45 2.88 10.23 -34.99
CA SER A 45 2.67 10.55 -36.41
C SER A 45 1.53 9.70 -37.00
N LEU A 46 1.45 8.40 -36.65
CA LEU A 46 0.37 7.53 -37.12
C LEU A 46 -1.00 8.03 -36.63
N PHE A 47 -1.15 8.28 -35.34
CA PHE A 47 -2.41 8.75 -34.77
C PHE A 47 -2.74 10.18 -35.19
N GLY A 48 -1.72 11.02 -35.44
CA GLY A 48 -1.91 12.35 -36.01
C GLY A 48 -2.47 12.32 -37.44
N VAL A 49 -1.95 11.42 -38.29
CA VAL A 49 -2.48 11.24 -39.67
C VAL A 49 -3.92 10.72 -39.62
N ILE A 50 -4.23 9.74 -38.74
CA ILE A 50 -5.59 9.22 -38.58
C ILE A 50 -6.54 10.34 -38.14
N ALA A 51 -6.16 11.11 -37.11
CA ALA A 51 -6.98 12.23 -36.63
C ALA A 51 -7.27 13.27 -37.69
N LEU A 52 -6.28 13.58 -38.55
CA LEU A 52 -6.45 14.50 -39.71
C LEU A 52 -7.34 13.91 -40.79
N ALA A 53 -7.24 12.61 -41.07
CA ALA A 53 -8.02 11.94 -42.10
C ALA A 53 -9.50 11.79 -41.68
N GLU A 54 -9.78 11.53 -40.40
CA GLU A 54 -11.13 11.33 -39.87
C GLU A 54 -11.78 12.63 -39.36
N GLY A 55 -11.05 13.75 -39.34
CA GLY A 55 -11.53 15.04 -38.79
C GLY A 55 -11.82 14.98 -37.28
N GLY A 56 -11.25 13.98 -36.58
CA GLY A 56 -11.47 13.71 -35.18
C GLY A 56 -10.39 14.26 -34.23
N SER A 57 -10.58 14.08 -32.93
CA SER A 57 -9.57 14.44 -31.93
C SER A 57 -8.46 13.38 -31.85
N PHE A 58 -7.24 13.81 -31.49
CA PHE A 58 -6.11 12.91 -31.27
C PHE A 58 -6.41 11.92 -30.13
N ASN A 59 -6.35 10.62 -30.41
CA ASN A 59 -6.61 9.58 -29.43
C ASN A 59 -5.36 9.30 -28.57
N ILE A 60 -5.25 10.02 -27.44
CA ILE A 60 -4.11 9.93 -26.51
C ILE A 60 -3.96 8.51 -25.94
N ALA A 61 -5.07 7.84 -25.61
CA ALA A 61 -5.03 6.49 -25.01
C ALA A 61 -4.51 5.46 -26.03
N GLY A 62 -5.02 5.50 -27.27
CA GLY A 62 -4.54 4.63 -28.36
C GLY A 62 -3.06 4.88 -28.66
N TRP A 63 -2.66 6.15 -28.75
CA TRP A 63 -1.26 6.53 -28.94
C TRP A 63 -0.35 5.96 -27.83
N ALA A 64 -0.72 6.10 -26.55
CA ALA A 64 0.09 5.63 -25.43
C ALA A 64 0.23 4.10 -25.45
N ILE A 65 -0.86 3.37 -25.71
CA ILE A 65 -0.83 1.90 -25.77
C ILE A 65 0.07 1.42 -26.91
N VAL A 66 -0.09 1.97 -28.12
CA VAL A 66 0.71 1.57 -29.28
C VAL A 66 2.18 1.93 -29.09
N SER A 67 2.48 3.10 -28.48
CA SER A 67 3.85 3.51 -28.17
C SER A 67 4.54 2.53 -27.21
N VAL A 68 3.86 2.10 -26.14
CA VAL A 68 4.39 1.14 -25.18
C VAL A 68 4.60 -0.23 -25.82
N LEU A 69 3.63 -0.73 -26.59
CA LEU A 69 3.78 -2.01 -27.29
C LEU A 69 4.92 -1.98 -28.31
N ALA A 70 5.03 -0.92 -29.09
CA ALA A 70 6.13 -0.73 -30.04
C ALA A 70 7.49 -0.67 -29.31
N TYR A 71 7.56 0.05 -28.19
CA TYR A 71 8.75 0.10 -27.35
C TYR A 71 9.15 -1.29 -26.85
N LEU A 72 8.22 -2.05 -26.28
CA LEU A 72 8.49 -3.41 -25.75
C LEU A 72 9.00 -4.35 -26.82
N VAL A 73 8.43 -4.30 -28.02
CA VAL A 73 8.90 -5.12 -29.15
C VAL A 73 10.29 -4.67 -29.60
N LEU A 74 10.49 -3.38 -29.84
CA LEU A 74 11.75 -2.85 -30.34
C LEU A 74 12.90 -3.07 -29.36
N ILE A 75 12.70 -2.75 -28.07
CA ILE A 75 13.77 -2.92 -27.06
C ILE A 75 14.14 -4.39 -26.89
N THR A 76 13.16 -5.31 -26.93
CA THR A 76 13.41 -6.74 -26.84
C THR A 76 14.19 -7.26 -28.03
N VAL A 77 13.78 -6.90 -29.26
CA VAL A 77 14.46 -7.34 -30.47
C VAL A 77 15.88 -6.79 -30.52
N ILE A 78 16.05 -5.48 -30.32
CA ILE A 78 17.37 -4.83 -30.38
C ILE A 78 18.30 -5.38 -29.29
N SER A 79 17.80 -5.51 -28.05
CA SER A 79 18.59 -6.08 -26.95
C SER A 79 18.96 -7.55 -27.21
N THR A 80 18.06 -8.34 -27.76
CA THR A 80 18.32 -9.74 -28.10
C THR A 80 19.43 -9.85 -29.15
N LEU A 81 19.41 -8.97 -30.16
CA LEU A 81 20.40 -8.98 -31.24
C LEU A 81 21.78 -8.48 -30.78
N VAL A 82 21.83 -7.47 -29.89
CA VAL A 82 23.07 -6.81 -29.46
C VAL A 82 23.66 -7.44 -28.20
N GLU A 83 22.82 -7.71 -27.19
CA GLU A 83 23.23 -8.12 -25.84
C GLU A 83 22.97 -9.62 -25.58
N GLY A 84 22.21 -10.29 -26.46
CA GLY A 84 21.82 -11.69 -26.36
C GLY A 84 20.45 -11.92 -25.70
N SER A 85 19.91 -13.15 -25.90
CA SER A 85 18.54 -13.52 -25.54
C SER A 85 18.19 -13.35 -24.05
N ARG A 86 19.15 -13.59 -23.14
CA ARG A 86 18.92 -13.45 -21.69
C ARG A 86 18.66 -11.99 -21.31
N LYS A 87 19.46 -11.06 -21.82
CA LYS A 87 19.26 -9.63 -21.59
C LYS A 87 18.04 -9.08 -22.32
N GLY A 88 17.74 -9.58 -23.53
CA GLY A 88 16.51 -9.24 -24.23
C GLY A 88 15.26 -9.61 -23.41
N LEU A 89 15.22 -10.81 -22.83
CA LEU A 89 14.13 -11.24 -21.96
C LEU A 89 14.05 -10.40 -20.66
N ASP A 90 15.20 -10.11 -20.03
CA ASP A 90 15.27 -9.26 -18.85
C ASP A 90 14.68 -7.87 -19.13
N ARG A 91 15.07 -7.24 -20.25
CA ARG A 91 14.52 -5.92 -20.64
C ARG A 91 13.02 -5.98 -20.97
N LEU A 92 12.54 -7.10 -21.56
CA LEU A 92 11.11 -7.30 -21.76
C LEU A 92 10.36 -7.35 -20.43
N VAL A 93 10.84 -8.17 -19.48
CA VAL A 93 10.20 -8.29 -18.16
C VAL A 93 10.21 -6.96 -17.42
N VAL A 94 11.36 -6.29 -17.37
CA VAL A 94 11.47 -4.95 -16.76
C VAL A 94 10.54 -3.96 -17.45
N GLY A 95 10.48 -3.97 -18.79
CA GLY A 95 9.59 -3.08 -19.54
C GLY A 95 8.11 -3.35 -19.27
N VAL A 96 7.70 -4.62 -19.24
CA VAL A 96 6.30 -5.00 -18.93
C VAL A 96 5.93 -4.59 -17.51
N VAL A 97 6.79 -4.90 -16.52
CA VAL A 97 6.53 -4.54 -15.10
C VAL A 97 6.48 -3.02 -14.94
N SER A 98 7.42 -2.28 -15.55
CA SER A 98 7.43 -0.81 -15.50
C SER A 98 6.21 -0.20 -16.18
N SER A 99 5.77 -0.76 -17.31
CA SER A 99 4.56 -0.31 -18.01
C SER A 99 3.29 -0.59 -17.21
N ALA A 100 3.20 -1.76 -16.56
CA ALA A 100 2.09 -2.10 -15.67
C ALA A 100 2.05 -1.16 -14.46
N PHE A 101 3.21 -0.86 -13.85
CA PHE A 101 3.32 0.12 -12.77
C PHE A 101 2.89 1.53 -13.22
N ALA A 102 3.40 1.99 -14.37
CA ALA A 102 3.03 3.29 -14.92
C ALA A 102 1.51 3.37 -15.19
N LEU A 103 0.93 2.31 -15.75
CA LEU A 103 -0.52 2.22 -15.99
C LEU A 103 -1.32 2.31 -14.68
N ALA A 104 -0.86 1.62 -13.62
CA ALA A 104 -1.49 1.69 -12.30
C ALA A 104 -1.37 3.08 -11.65
N MET A 105 -0.30 3.83 -11.95
CA MET A 105 -0.11 5.20 -11.48
C MET A 105 -1.03 6.22 -12.14
N VAL A 106 -1.50 5.98 -13.38
CA VAL A 106 -2.36 6.92 -14.10
C VAL A 106 -3.65 7.26 -13.33
N PRO A 107 -4.49 6.28 -12.90
CA PRO A 107 -5.67 6.60 -12.12
C PRO A 107 -5.34 7.23 -10.77
N LEU A 108 -4.27 6.80 -10.11
CA LEU A 108 -3.84 7.40 -8.83
C LEU A 108 -3.50 8.88 -8.98
N VAL A 109 -2.66 9.23 -9.97
CA VAL A 109 -2.29 10.62 -10.25
C VAL A 109 -3.52 11.42 -10.70
N SER A 110 -4.35 10.86 -11.57
CA SER A 110 -5.57 11.51 -12.06
C SER A 110 -6.52 11.86 -10.91
N VAL A 111 -6.81 10.90 -10.03
CA VAL A 111 -7.66 11.14 -8.86
C VAL A 111 -7.03 12.17 -7.93
N THR A 112 -5.74 12.06 -7.65
CA THR A 112 -5.04 13.01 -6.79
C THR A 112 -5.10 14.44 -7.35
N VAL A 113 -4.83 14.61 -8.65
CA VAL A 113 -4.93 15.91 -9.32
C VAL A 113 -6.37 16.44 -9.26
N THR A 114 -7.36 15.60 -9.53
CA THR A 114 -8.78 15.99 -9.47
C THR A 114 -9.19 16.44 -8.07
N VAL A 115 -8.80 15.67 -7.04
CA VAL A 115 -9.09 16.03 -5.64
C VAL A 115 -8.42 17.36 -5.27
N VAL A 116 -7.15 17.54 -5.61
CA VAL A 116 -6.43 18.78 -5.30
C VAL A 116 -7.02 19.98 -6.04
N THR A 117 -7.26 19.86 -7.34
CA THR A 117 -7.75 20.99 -8.15
C THR A 117 -9.16 21.43 -7.76
N ASN A 118 -10.04 20.48 -7.41
CA ASN A 118 -11.40 20.79 -6.98
C ASN A 118 -11.47 21.15 -5.48
N GLY A 119 -10.67 20.49 -4.64
CA GLY A 119 -10.70 20.66 -3.19
C GLY A 119 -10.04 21.96 -2.69
N VAL A 120 -9.02 22.48 -3.40
CA VAL A 120 -8.31 23.70 -2.97
C VAL A 120 -9.24 24.90 -2.77
N ALA A 121 -10.27 25.03 -3.59
CA ALA A 121 -11.26 26.13 -3.49
C ALA A 121 -12.14 26.02 -2.21
N GLY A 122 -12.36 24.80 -1.70
CA GLY A 122 -13.14 24.53 -0.50
C GLY A 122 -12.35 24.69 0.81
N ILE A 123 -11.03 24.78 0.75
CA ILE A 123 -10.17 24.90 1.94
C ILE A 123 -10.29 26.31 2.53
N SER A 124 -10.92 26.40 3.70
CA SER A 124 -11.06 27.64 4.47
C SER A 124 -10.86 27.38 5.97
N ALA A 125 -10.58 28.42 6.75
CA ALA A 125 -10.49 28.29 8.20
C ALA A 125 -11.83 27.82 8.80
N GLU A 126 -12.95 28.21 8.22
CA GLU A 126 -14.27 27.79 8.62
C GLU A 126 -14.48 26.29 8.41
N PHE A 127 -13.98 25.72 7.31
CA PHE A 127 -14.07 24.29 7.02
C PHE A 127 -13.45 23.43 8.12
N PHE A 128 -12.35 23.88 8.72
CA PHE A 128 -11.66 23.15 9.79
C PHE A 128 -12.18 23.47 11.20
N SER A 129 -12.93 24.57 11.38
CA SER A 129 -13.35 25.05 12.70
C SER A 129 -14.84 24.89 12.97
N SER A 130 -15.66 24.61 11.96
CA SER A 130 -17.10 24.49 12.08
C SER A 130 -17.61 23.06 11.80
N SER A 131 -18.83 22.79 12.26
CA SER A 131 -19.56 21.54 11.94
C SER A 131 -20.71 21.85 10.96
N MET A 132 -21.40 20.80 10.49
CA MET A 132 -22.59 20.95 9.64
C MET A 132 -23.89 21.19 10.42
N ARG A 133 -23.82 21.40 11.74
CA ARG A 133 -25.02 21.59 12.56
C ARG A 133 -25.74 22.89 12.17
N ASN A 134 -27.04 22.78 11.83
CA ASN A 134 -27.89 23.87 11.38
C ASN A 134 -27.44 24.58 10.08
N VAL A 135 -26.54 23.95 9.30
CA VAL A 135 -26.11 24.49 8.01
C VAL A 135 -27.05 23.97 6.92
N VAL A 136 -27.60 24.88 6.14
CA VAL A 136 -28.44 24.60 4.97
C VAL A 136 -27.83 25.33 3.77
N GLY A 137 -27.39 24.57 2.77
CA GLY A 137 -26.74 25.13 1.58
C GLY A 137 -25.28 25.45 1.78
N GLU A 138 -24.89 26.72 1.69
CA GLU A 138 -23.50 27.18 1.78
C GLU A 138 -22.95 27.25 3.22
N GLY A 139 -21.63 27.26 3.38
CA GLY A 139 -20.94 27.33 4.67
C GLY A 139 -20.81 26.00 5.39
N GLY A 140 -20.49 26.03 6.69
CA GLY A 140 -20.21 24.86 7.49
C GLY A 140 -18.83 24.25 7.26
N GLY A 141 -18.55 23.13 7.94
CA GLY A 141 -17.23 22.52 7.86
C GLY A 141 -17.20 21.05 8.28
N ALA A 142 -16.01 20.48 8.27
CA ALA A 142 -15.76 19.06 8.49
C ALA A 142 -15.24 18.73 9.91
N LEU A 143 -15.18 19.70 10.83
CA LEU A 143 -14.60 19.49 12.18
C LEU A 143 -15.18 18.27 12.89
N HIS A 144 -16.50 18.08 12.85
CA HIS A 144 -17.19 16.94 13.45
C HIS A 144 -16.72 15.59 12.85
N ALA A 145 -16.46 15.57 11.55
CA ALA A 145 -15.98 14.38 10.83
C ALA A 145 -14.47 14.13 11.07
N ILE A 146 -13.67 15.19 11.19
CA ILE A 146 -12.25 15.11 11.54
C ILE A 146 -12.10 14.49 12.93
N VAL A 147 -12.80 15.03 13.92
CA VAL A 147 -12.77 14.55 15.31
C VAL A 147 -13.26 13.10 15.37
N GLY A 148 -14.37 12.77 14.70
CA GLY A 148 -14.88 11.40 14.68
C GLY A 148 -13.92 10.42 14.02
N THR A 149 -13.27 10.81 12.93
CA THR A 149 -12.23 9.98 12.30
C THR A 149 -11.09 9.68 13.27
N LEU A 150 -10.57 10.71 13.94
CA LEU A 150 -9.48 10.56 14.89
C LEU A 150 -9.86 9.67 16.08
N LEU A 151 -11.03 9.90 16.68
CA LEU A 151 -11.49 9.12 17.83
C LEU A 151 -11.74 7.66 17.49
N ILE A 152 -12.44 7.39 16.39
CA ILE A 152 -12.76 6.02 15.95
C ILE A 152 -11.48 5.28 15.56
N THR A 153 -10.58 5.92 14.80
CA THR A 153 -9.31 5.30 14.38
C THR A 153 -8.38 5.07 15.56
N LEU A 154 -8.29 6.03 16.48
CA LEU A 154 -7.48 5.88 17.69
C LEU A 154 -7.99 4.71 18.56
N ALA A 155 -9.29 4.62 18.77
CA ALA A 155 -9.88 3.53 19.54
C ALA A 155 -9.65 2.16 18.85
N ALA A 156 -9.78 2.10 17.52
CA ALA A 156 -9.44 0.90 16.75
C ALA A 156 -7.96 0.53 16.91
N ALA A 157 -7.04 1.50 16.82
CA ALA A 157 -5.61 1.30 16.97
C ALA A 157 -5.23 0.82 18.38
N VAL A 158 -5.81 1.42 19.42
CA VAL A 158 -5.56 1.02 20.82
C VAL A 158 -5.92 -0.44 21.07
N VAL A 159 -6.94 -0.97 20.40
CA VAL A 159 -7.33 -2.38 20.48
C VAL A 159 -6.47 -3.25 19.57
N SER A 160 -6.31 -2.86 18.31
CA SER A 160 -5.70 -3.69 17.26
C SER A 160 -4.21 -3.85 17.42
N ILE A 161 -3.49 -2.78 17.82
CA ILE A 161 -2.03 -2.81 17.90
C ILE A 161 -1.55 -3.81 18.97
N PRO A 162 -2.03 -3.76 20.22
CA PRO A 162 -1.63 -4.75 21.21
C PRO A 162 -2.02 -6.19 20.84
N ILE A 163 -3.25 -6.39 20.37
CA ILE A 163 -3.73 -7.72 19.96
C ILE A 163 -2.85 -8.25 18.81
N GLY A 164 -2.62 -7.45 17.78
CA GLY A 164 -1.82 -7.84 16.64
C GLY A 164 -0.37 -8.14 17.00
N LEU A 165 0.26 -7.27 17.79
CA LEU A 165 1.65 -7.44 18.22
C LEU A 165 1.83 -8.68 19.11
N PHE A 166 0.98 -8.88 20.13
CA PHE A 166 1.07 -10.07 20.98
C PHE A 166 0.80 -11.36 20.19
N THR A 167 -0.12 -11.31 19.24
CA THR A 167 -0.37 -12.44 18.34
C THR A 167 0.86 -12.77 17.51
N ALA A 168 1.51 -11.77 16.90
CA ALA A 168 2.73 -11.95 16.12
C ALA A 168 3.89 -12.51 16.97
N ILE A 169 4.09 -11.96 18.17
CA ILE A 169 5.08 -12.51 19.12
C ILE A 169 4.79 -13.96 19.45
N TYR A 170 3.52 -14.28 19.75
CA TYR A 170 3.14 -15.67 19.99
C TYR A 170 3.45 -16.58 18.81
N LEU A 171 3.07 -16.18 17.59
CA LEU A 171 3.27 -16.97 16.38
C LEU A 171 4.74 -17.23 16.03
N ILE A 172 5.62 -16.26 16.29
CA ILE A 172 7.05 -16.36 15.95
C ILE A 172 7.83 -17.01 17.09
N GLU A 173 7.58 -16.61 18.33
CA GLU A 173 8.42 -17.01 19.44
C GLU A 173 7.91 -18.27 20.17
N TYR A 174 6.62 -18.42 20.32
CA TYR A 174 6.04 -19.52 21.13
C TYR A 174 5.30 -20.57 20.30
N GLY A 175 4.70 -20.19 19.18
CA GLY A 175 3.77 -21.00 18.42
C GLY A 175 4.39 -21.89 17.35
N GLN A 176 5.72 -22.06 17.30
CA GLN A 176 6.37 -22.84 16.25
C GLN A 176 5.90 -24.30 16.25
N GLY A 177 5.21 -24.68 15.15
CA GLY A 177 4.80 -26.06 14.90
C GLY A 177 3.55 -26.56 15.65
N ASN A 178 2.89 -25.73 16.46
CA ASN A 178 1.72 -26.18 17.20
C ASN A 178 0.40 -25.93 16.43
N ARG A 179 -0.66 -26.71 16.74
CA ARG A 179 -1.97 -26.63 16.06
C ARG A 179 -2.66 -25.29 16.30
N LEU A 180 -2.45 -24.66 17.45
CA LEU A 180 -3.04 -23.37 17.77
C LEU A 180 -2.49 -22.26 16.87
N SER A 181 -1.17 -22.23 16.66
CA SER A 181 -0.56 -21.24 15.77
C SER A 181 -0.99 -21.40 14.30
N GLN A 182 -1.19 -22.65 13.86
CA GLN A 182 -1.76 -22.91 12.53
C GLN A 182 -3.19 -22.39 12.42
N GLY A 183 -4.02 -22.60 13.43
CA GLY A 183 -5.38 -22.06 13.48
C GLY A 183 -5.41 -20.53 13.50
N ILE A 184 -4.54 -19.87 14.28
CA ILE A 184 -4.44 -18.41 14.32
C ILE A 184 -3.97 -17.87 12.98
N ARG A 185 -2.96 -18.46 12.34
CA ARG A 185 -2.52 -18.04 10.99
C ARG A 185 -3.64 -18.17 9.96
N PHE A 186 -4.34 -19.30 9.96
CA PHE A 186 -5.49 -19.49 9.10
C PHE A 186 -6.57 -18.41 9.33
N LEU A 187 -6.88 -18.09 10.59
CA LEU A 187 -7.84 -17.04 10.90
C LEU A 187 -7.37 -15.67 10.41
N VAL A 188 -6.11 -15.32 10.64
CA VAL A 188 -5.51 -14.06 10.14
C VAL A 188 -5.56 -14.00 8.62
N ASP A 189 -5.27 -15.11 7.92
CA ASP A 189 -5.35 -15.21 6.46
C ASP A 189 -6.77 -14.98 5.94
N VAL A 190 -7.75 -15.61 6.58
CA VAL A 190 -9.17 -15.40 6.25
C VAL A 190 -9.57 -13.96 6.48
N MET A 191 -9.19 -13.36 7.63
CA MET A 191 -9.52 -11.97 7.95
C MET A 191 -8.93 -10.98 6.93
N THR A 192 -7.74 -11.25 6.39
CA THR A 192 -7.13 -10.40 5.34
C THR A 192 -7.96 -10.36 4.05
N GLY A 193 -8.72 -11.42 3.77
CA GLY A 193 -9.57 -11.52 2.58
C GLY A 193 -11.02 -11.04 2.77
N ILE A 194 -11.42 -10.62 3.97
CA ILE A 194 -12.79 -10.18 4.22
C ILE A 194 -13.05 -8.81 3.56
N PRO A 195 -14.10 -8.66 2.74
CA PRO A 195 -14.53 -7.34 2.27
C PRO A 195 -14.88 -6.41 3.44
N SER A 196 -14.45 -5.14 3.38
CA SER A 196 -14.60 -4.20 4.50
C SER A 196 -16.06 -3.98 4.91
N ILE A 197 -16.99 -4.04 3.96
CA ILE A 197 -18.43 -3.96 4.25
C ILE A 197 -18.90 -5.12 5.14
N VAL A 198 -18.34 -6.31 4.98
CA VAL A 198 -18.69 -7.50 5.79
C VAL A 198 -18.20 -7.31 7.22
N ALA A 199 -17.01 -6.74 7.44
CA ALA A 199 -16.54 -6.38 8.78
C ALA A 199 -17.48 -5.36 9.45
N GLY A 200 -17.99 -4.39 8.70
CA GLY A 200 -19.00 -3.44 9.17
C GLY A 200 -20.33 -4.12 9.55
N LEU A 201 -20.82 -5.03 8.70
CA LEU A 201 -22.04 -5.81 8.97
C LEU A 201 -21.87 -6.72 10.20
N PHE A 202 -20.69 -7.35 10.34
CA PHE A 202 -20.39 -8.17 11.52
C PHE A 202 -20.44 -7.33 12.80
N ALA A 203 -19.75 -6.19 12.83
CA ALA A 203 -19.77 -5.31 14.00
C ALA A 203 -21.20 -4.79 14.26
N PHE A 204 -21.94 -4.39 13.22
CA PHE A 204 -23.33 -3.96 13.36
C PHE A 204 -24.20 -5.06 13.98
N ALA A 205 -24.12 -6.29 13.45
CA ALA A 205 -24.91 -7.43 13.94
C ALA A 205 -24.54 -7.80 15.40
N LEU A 206 -23.23 -7.76 15.73
CA LEU A 206 -22.75 -8.01 17.09
C LEU A 206 -23.36 -7.03 18.10
N PHE A 207 -23.31 -5.74 17.79
CA PHE A 207 -23.88 -4.73 18.69
C PHE A 207 -25.41 -4.70 18.70
N ALA A 208 -26.06 -5.01 17.58
CA ALA A 208 -27.50 -5.11 17.50
C ALA A 208 -28.07 -6.22 18.43
N LEU A 209 -27.29 -7.27 18.65
CA LEU A 209 -27.65 -8.35 19.57
C LEU A 209 -27.75 -7.87 21.03
N PHE A 210 -26.91 -6.92 21.45
CA PHE A 210 -26.85 -6.43 22.84
C PHE A 210 -27.62 -5.12 23.05
N LEU A 211 -27.64 -4.25 22.05
CA LEU A 211 -28.19 -2.89 22.14
C LEU A 211 -29.52 -2.70 21.37
N GLY A 212 -29.94 -3.71 20.65
CA GLY A 212 -31.12 -3.69 19.82
C GLY A 212 -30.88 -3.14 18.40
N PRO A 213 -31.87 -3.31 17.52
CA PRO A 213 -31.79 -2.90 16.12
C PRO A 213 -31.74 -1.35 15.99
N GLY A 214 -30.84 -0.86 15.15
CA GLY A 214 -30.72 0.58 14.85
C GLY A 214 -29.72 1.36 15.70
N ALA A 215 -29.07 0.73 16.69
CA ALA A 215 -27.96 1.33 17.43
C ALA A 215 -26.83 1.70 16.46
N ARG A 216 -26.32 2.92 16.54
CA ARG A 216 -25.16 3.42 15.81
C ARG A 216 -24.33 4.31 16.70
N MET A 217 -23.03 4.00 16.82
CA MET A 217 -22.12 4.72 17.69
C MET A 217 -20.67 4.56 17.23
N GLY A 218 -19.78 5.43 17.70
CA GLY A 218 -18.39 5.43 17.31
C GLY A 218 -17.66 4.12 17.61
N ILE A 219 -17.92 3.52 18.79
CA ILE A 219 -17.26 2.26 19.20
C ILE A 219 -17.58 1.09 18.26
N MET A 220 -18.77 1.05 17.68
CA MET A 220 -19.10 0.03 16.67
C MET A 220 -18.21 0.19 15.42
N GLY A 221 -17.96 1.44 15.01
CA GLY A 221 -17.02 1.76 13.95
C GLY A 221 -15.60 1.34 14.32
N SER A 222 -15.17 1.62 15.53
CA SER A 222 -13.84 1.22 16.01
C SER A 222 -13.65 -0.30 16.01
N VAL A 223 -14.66 -1.07 16.40
CA VAL A 223 -14.62 -2.54 16.35
C VAL A 223 -14.56 -3.04 14.90
N ALA A 224 -15.36 -2.45 14.00
CA ALA A 224 -15.31 -2.80 12.59
C ALA A 224 -13.92 -2.54 11.98
N LEU A 225 -13.31 -1.38 12.28
CA LEU A 225 -11.96 -1.07 11.84
C LEU A 225 -10.91 -1.96 12.50
N ALA A 226 -11.09 -2.33 13.79
CA ALA A 226 -10.18 -3.23 14.48
C ALA A 226 -10.11 -4.61 13.82
N VAL A 227 -11.24 -5.15 13.37
CA VAL A 227 -11.28 -6.42 12.64
C VAL A 227 -10.44 -6.37 11.36
N LEU A 228 -10.43 -5.23 10.67
CA LEU A 228 -9.63 -5.02 9.45
C LEU A 228 -8.15 -4.75 9.76
N MET A 229 -7.86 -4.06 10.86
CA MET A 229 -6.51 -3.63 11.22
C MET A 229 -5.67 -4.75 11.86
N ILE A 230 -6.27 -5.62 12.68
CA ILE A 230 -5.58 -6.70 13.40
C ILE A 230 -4.75 -7.56 12.43
N PRO A 231 -5.28 -8.12 11.33
CA PRO A 231 -4.49 -8.99 10.45
C PRO A 231 -3.32 -8.26 9.80
N VAL A 232 -3.45 -6.97 9.49
CA VAL A 232 -2.37 -6.17 8.92
C VAL A 232 -1.24 -5.98 9.94
N VAL A 233 -1.59 -5.65 11.20
CA VAL A 233 -0.60 -5.50 12.29
C VAL A 233 0.08 -6.84 12.58
N VAL A 234 -0.67 -7.96 12.61
CA VAL A 234 -0.10 -9.29 12.82
C VAL A 234 0.93 -9.60 11.74
N ARG A 235 0.56 -9.45 10.46
CA ARG A 235 1.42 -9.78 9.33
C ARG A 235 2.70 -8.94 9.30
N SER A 236 2.57 -7.62 9.38
CA SER A 236 3.74 -6.73 9.37
C SER A 236 4.66 -6.97 10.56
N SER A 237 4.10 -7.20 11.76
CA SER A 237 4.90 -7.52 12.94
C SER A 237 5.57 -8.90 12.84
N GLU A 238 4.87 -9.92 12.31
CA GLU A 238 5.43 -11.25 12.10
C GLU A 238 6.61 -11.21 11.13
N GLU A 239 6.51 -10.48 10.03
CA GLU A 239 7.60 -10.29 9.05
C GLU A 239 8.82 -9.64 9.70
N MET A 240 8.62 -8.60 10.49
CA MET A 240 9.73 -7.89 11.16
C MET A 240 10.40 -8.75 12.24
N LEU A 241 9.62 -9.50 13.03
CA LEU A 241 10.15 -10.42 14.03
C LEU A 241 10.94 -11.57 13.41
N ARG A 242 10.59 -12.03 12.21
CA ARG A 242 11.33 -13.06 11.46
C ARG A 242 12.70 -12.59 10.98
N LEU A 243 12.87 -11.29 10.72
CA LEU A 243 14.15 -10.74 10.27
C LEU A 243 15.22 -10.72 11.37
N VAL A 244 14.84 -10.86 12.63
CA VAL A 244 15.80 -10.94 13.75
C VAL A 244 16.60 -12.24 13.65
N PRO A 245 17.94 -12.21 13.54
CA PRO A 245 18.77 -13.40 13.44
C PRO A 245 18.61 -14.34 14.62
N ASN A 246 18.64 -15.66 14.36
CA ASN A 246 18.53 -16.66 15.43
C ASN A 246 19.75 -16.66 16.35
N GLU A 247 20.91 -16.30 15.83
CA GLU A 247 22.17 -16.20 16.59
C GLU A 247 22.05 -15.25 17.79
N LEU A 248 21.27 -14.18 17.67
CA LEU A 248 21.01 -13.27 18.80
C LEU A 248 20.18 -13.94 19.89
N ARG A 249 19.21 -14.75 19.52
CA ARG A 249 18.38 -15.53 20.46
C ARG A 249 19.20 -16.61 21.16
N GLU A 250 20.00 -17.34 20.38
CA GLU A 250 20.85 -18.42 20.89
C GLU A 250 21.93 -17.91 21.86
N ALA A 251 22.53 -16.75 21.56
CA ALA A 251 23.51 -16.12 22.45
C ALA A 251 22.92 -15.78 23.82
N GLU A 252 21.71 -15.24 23.87
CA GLU A 252 21.01 -14.95 25.14
C GLU A 252 20.66 -16.22 25.90
N TYR A 253 20.19 -17.26 25.20
CA TYR A 253 19.87 -18.54 25.83
C TYR A 253 21.13 -19.24 26.38
N ALA A 254 22.27 -19.12 25.71
CA ALA A 254 23.56 -19.63 26.20
C ALA A 254 24.02 -18.96 27.51
N LEU A 255 23.57 -17.71 27.76
CA LEU A 255 23.80 -16.99 29.01
C LEU A 255 22.76 -17.30 30.09
N GLY A 256 21.81 -18.23 29.83
CA GLY A 256 20.79 -18.62 30.77
C GLY A 256 19.62 -17.62 30.88
N VAL A 257 19.50 -16.66 29.97
CA VAL A 257 18.42 -15.67 29.96
C VAL A 257 17.09 -16.34 29.60
N PRO A 258 16.00 -16.13 30.39
CA PRO A 258 14.72 -16.73 30.09
C PRO A 258 14.11 -16.11 28.81
N LYS A 259 13.35 -16.92 28.07
CA LYS A 259 12.81 -16.59 26.75
C LYS A 259 12.05 -15.24 26.67
N TRP A 260 11.19 -14.97 27.65
CA TRP A 260 10.43 -13.72 27.68
C TRP A 260 11.33 -12.48 27.78
N LEU A 261 12.47 -12.59 28.49
CA LEU A 261 13.41 -11.49 28.67
C LEU A 261 14.22 -11.26 27.41
N THR A 262 14.64 -12.33 26.72
CA THR A 262 15.24 -12.25 25.36
C THR A 262 14.30 -11.55 24.39
N ILE A 263 13.00 -11.87 24.39
CA ILE A 263 12.03 -11.20 23.53
C ILE A 263 11.96 -9.71 23.82
N VAL A 264 11.84 -9.32 25.09
CA VAL A 264 11.69 -7.92 25.50
C VAL A 264 12.96 -7.11 25.30
N LYS A 265 14.16 -7.70 25.59
CA LYS A 265 15.42 -6.96 25.58
C LYS A 265 16.20 -7.05 24.26
N VAL A 266 15.99 -8.08 23.45
CA VAL A 266 16.74 -8.31 22.21
C VAL A 266 15.81 -8.29 21.01
N VAL A 267 14.81 -9.15 20.94
CA VAL A 267 13.99 -9.32 19.74
C VAL A 267 13.15 -8.07 19.44
N LEU A 268 12.42 -7.56 20.42
CA LEU A 268 11.58 -6.36 20.23
C LEU A 268 12.40 -5.11 19.92
N PRO A 269 13.47 -4.76 20.64
CA PRO A 269 14.27 -3.58 20.30
C PRO A 269 14.91 -3.67 18.93
N THR A 270 15.34 -4.86 18.50
CA THR A 270 15.93 -5.08 17.18
C THR A 270 14.91 -4.87 16.04
N SER A 271 13.65 -5.26 16.25
CA SER A 271 12.58 -5.19 15.25
C SER A 271 11.69 -3.95 15.36
N ILE A 272 11.85 -3.12 16.41
CA ILE A 272 10.91 -2.03 16.75
C ILE A 272 10.70 -1.04 15.59
N ALA A 273 11.76 -0.68 14.87
CA ALA A 273 11.67 0.26 13.75
C ALA A 273 10.75 -0.27 12.63
N GLY A 274 10.91 -1.54 12.27
CA GLY A 274 10.08 -2.19 11.27
C GLY A 274 8.63 -2.40 11.75
N ILE A 275 8.44 -2.82 13.00
CA ILE A 275 7.11 -2.96 13.62
C ILE A 275 6.38 -1.62 13.63
N THR A 276 7.05 -0.55 14.07
CA THR A 276 6.46 0.80 14.08
C THR A 276 6.07 1.24 12.68
N THR A 277 6.92 1.00 11.67
CA THR A 277 6.60 1.31 10.27
C THR A 277 5.36 0.55 9.80
N GLY A 278 5.26 -0.75 10.10
CA GLY A 278 4.09 -1.57 9.76
C GLY A 278 2.79 -1.06 10.42
N ILE A 279 2.87 -0.69 11.70
CA ILE A 279 1.75 -0.10 12.43
C ILE A 279 1.37 1.26 11.82
N MET A 280 2.33 2.12 11.53
CA MET A 280 2.07 3.43 10.92
C MET A 280 1.45 3.32 9.53
N LEU A 281 1.71 2.26 8.78
CA LEU A 281 1.07 2.00 7.49
C LEU A 281 -0.33 1.43 7.62
N SER A 282 -0.63 0.70 8.70
CA SER A 282 -1.97 0.13 8.94
C SER A 282 -3.02 1.19 9.30
N ILE A 283 -2.63 2.28 9.98
CA ILE A 283 -3.54 3.35 10.40
C ILE A 283 -4.19 4.07 9.23
N PRO A 284 -3.46 4.62 8.23
CA PRO A 284 -4.07 5.24 7.06
C PRO A 284 -4.94 4.25 6.26
N GLY A 285 -4.56 2.98 6.21
CA GLY A 285 -5.31 1.94 5.54
C GLY A 285 -6.75 1.83 6.04
N VAL A 286 -6.96 1.88 7.36
CA VAL A 286 -8.30 1.79 7.96
C VAL A 286 -8.98 3.16 8.12
N MET A 287 -8.21 4.24 8.19
CA MET A 287 -8.74 5.60 8.36
C MET A 287 -9.56 6.08 7.15
N GLY A 288 -9.23 5.56 5.94
CA GLY A 288 -9.95 5.85 4.70
C GLY A 288 -11.20 5.00 4.46
N GLU A 289 -11.54 4.07 5.34
CA GLU A 289 -12.68 3.17 5.15
C GLU A 289 -14.03 3.90 5.27
N THR A 290 -14.88 3.71 4.27
CA THR A 290 -16.21 4.33 4.21
C THR A 290 -17.33 3.34 4.54
N ALA A 291 -17.35 2.20 3.87
CA ALA A 291 -18.46 1.25 3.93
C ALA A 291 -18.74 0.70 5.34
N PRO A 292 -17.75 0.23 6.13
CA PRO A 292 -18.01 -0.27 7.47
C PRO A 292 -18.50 0.85 8.41
N LEU A 293 -17.98 2.07 8.26
CA LEU A 293 -18.32 3.19 9.13
C LEU A 293 -19.71 3.77 8.83
N LEU A 294 -20.15 3.75 7.58
CA LEU A 294 -21.50 4.17 7.20
C LEU A 294 -22.57 3.32 7.90
N LEU A 295 -22.30 2.02 8.05
CA LEU A 295 -23.22 1.08 8.70
C LEU A 295 -23.20 1.19 10.23
N THR A 296 -22.02 1.37 10.82
CA THR A 296 -21.78 1.26 12.27
C THR A 296 -21.83 2.61 12.99
N ALA A 297 -21.00 3.55 12.60
CA ALA A 297 -20.94 4.89 13.20
C ALA A 297 -22.02 5.83 12.63
N GLY A 298 -22.36 5.68 11.35
CA GLY A 298 -23.40 6.43 10.68
C GLY A 298 -23.01 7.85 10.31
N VAL A 299 -24.00 8.70 10.00
CA VAL A 299 -23.83 10.09 9.60
C VAL A 299 -24.46 10.98 10.66
N THR A 300 -23.79 12.06 11.01
CA THR A 300 -24.31 13.16 11.84
C THR A 300 -23.73 14.48 11.37
N ALA A 301 -24.48 15.56 11.50
CA ALA A 301 -24.03 16.92 11.24
C ALA A 301 -23.45 17.61 12.51
N SER A 302 -23.68 17.02 13.68
CA SER A 302 -23.30 17.59 14.97
C SER A 302 -22.01 17.01 15.50
N MET A 303 -21.30 17.80 16.31
CA MET A 303 -20.16 17.31 17.08
C MET A 303 -20.57 16.20 18.04
N ASN A 304 -19.80 15.12 18.06
CA ASN A 304 -19.91 14.05 19.05
C ASN A 304 -18.50 13.64 19.48
N TYR A 305 -18.24 13.64 20.78
CA TYR A 305 -16.98 13.22 21.39
C TYR A 305 -17.11 11.90 22.14
N ASP A 306 -18.35 11.40 22.29
CA ASP A 306 -18.63 10.14 22.99
C ASP A 306 -18.70 8.97 21.99
N LEU A 307 -17.71 8.07 22.11
CA LEU A 307 -17.67 6.86 21.30
C LEU A 307 -18.80 5.89 21.57
N PHE A 308 -19.38 5.95 22.78
CA PHE A 308 -20.36 4.97 23.25
C PHE A 308 -21.81 5.43 23.09
N ASN A 309 -22.01 6.69 22.71
CA ASN A 309 -23.37 7.23 22.58
C ASN A 309 -23.55 8.08 21.33
N GLY A 310 -24.59 7.77 20.56
CA GLY A 310 -24.98 8.52 19.37
C GLY A 310 -24.09 8.29 18.15
N ARG A 311 -24.55 8.78 17.01
CA ARG A 311 -23.84 8.68 15.75
C ARG A 311 -22.58 9.56 15.75
N MET A 312 -21.55 9.09 15.03
CA MET A 312 -20.29 9.81 14.88
C MET A 312 -19.88 9.80 13.41
N ALA A 313 -19.80 11.00 12.80
CA ALA A 313 -19.38 11.11 11.39
C ALA A 313 -17.87 10.93 11.28
N THR A 314 -17.43 10.39 10.15
CA THR A 314 -16.01 10.31 9.77
C THR A 314 -15.79 10.99 8.42
N LEU A 315 -14.55 11.42 8.13
CA LEU A 315 -14.22 12.12 6.88
C LEU A 315 -14.63 11.35 5.62
N PRO A 316 -14.32 10.04 5.47
CA PRO A 316 -14.74 9.30 4.29
C PRO A 316 -16.27 9.23 4.14
N VAL A 317 -16.97 9.03 5.26
CA VAL A 317 -18.45 9.00 5.27
C VAL A 317 -19.04 10.39 5.02
N PHE A 318 -18.40 11.44 5.52
CA PHE A 318 -18.80 12.83 5.27
C PHE A 318 -18.66 13.18 3.79
N ALA A 319 -17.49 12.96 3.20
CA ALA A 319 -17.25 13.20 1.77
C ALA A 319 -18.25 12.43 0.89
N TYR A 320 -18.43 11.13 1.16
CA TYR A 320 -19.42 10.31 0.49
C TYR A 320 -20.84 10.88 0.61
N SER A 321 -21.23 11.29 1.82
CA SER A 321 -22.58 11.83 2.08
C SER A 321 -22.80 13.15 1.38
N GLN A 322 -21.81 14.06 1.36
CA GLN A 322 -21.89 15.34 0.66
C GLN A 322 -22.00 15.12 -0.86
N TYR A 323 -21.26 14.18 -1.41
CA TYR A 323 -21.28 13.89 -2.84
C TYR A 323 -22.59 13.21 -3.30
N MET A 324 -23.10 12.28 -2.50
CA MET A 324 -24.30 11.49 -2.87
C MET A 324 -25.62 12.18 -2.55
N ASN A 325 -25.66 13.01 -1.49
CA ASN A 325 -26.90 13.65 -1.02
C ASN A 325 -26.81 15.16 -1.19
N GLN A 326 -26.67 15.61 -2.44
CA GLN A 326 -26.57 17.02 -2.77
C GLN A 326 -27.90 17.74 -2.53
N GLY A 327 -27.84 18.88 -1.83
CA GLY A 327 -28.94 19.80 -1.67
C GLY A 327 -28.82 20.99 -2.64
N THR A 328 -29.43 22.13 -2.26
CA THR A 328 -29.40 23.35 -3.06
C THR A 328 -28.62 24.44 -2.32
N PRO A 329 -27.58 25.05 -2.93
CA PRO A 329 -27.02 24.77 -4.26
C PRO A 329 -26.11 23.52 -4.26
N ALA A 330 -26.16 22.71 -5.34
CA ALA A 330 -25.37 21.48 -5.46
C ALA A 330 -23.84 21.74 -5.41
N SER A 331 -23.36 22.89 -5.91
CA SER A 331 -21.96 23.29 -5.87
C SER A 331 -21.38 23.28 -4.46
N ALA A 332 -22.11 23.82 -3.47
CA ALA A 332 -21.65 23.85 -2.09
C ALA A 332 -21.44 22.46 -1.47
N PHE A 333 -22.21 21.47 -1.89
CA PHE A 333 -22.05 20.08 -1.46
C PHE A 333 -20.87 19.40 -2.15
N ILE A 334 -20.69 19.67 -3.44
CA ILE A 334 -19.58 19.16 -4.23
C ILE A 334 -18.25 19.73 -3.71
N ASP A 335 -18.18 21.04 -3.45
CA ASP A 335 -16.98 21.71 -2.94
C ASP A 335 -16.55 21.15 -1.57
N ARG A 336 -17.52 20.80 -0.70
CA ARG A 336 -17.23 20.16 0.59
C ARG A 336 -16.86 18.69 0.49
N ALA A 337 -17.25 18.01 -0.59
CA ALA A 337 -16.95 16.60 -0.81
C ALA A 337 -15.51 16.37 -1.31
N TRP A 338 -14.97 17.32 -2.09
CA TRP A 338 -13.60 17.29 -2.60
C TRP A 338 -12.57 17.77 -1.61
#